data_a38e9297d65ceb796ed61210b1bff30d
#
_entry.id   a38e9297d65ceb796ed61210b1bff30d
#
_cell.length_a   1.000
_cell.length_b   1.000
_cell.length_c   1.000
_cell.angle_alpha   90.00
_cell.angle_beta   90.00
_cell.angle_gamma   90.00
#
_symmetry.space_group_name_H-M   'P 1'
#
loop_
_entity.id
_entity.type
_entity.pdbx_description
1 polymer ?
#
loop_
_entity_poly.entity_id
_entity_poly.type
_entity_poly.pdbx_seq_one_letter_code
_entity_poly.pdbx_strand_id
1 'polypeptide(L)'
;MIKDKKLPLYELMINTDDQDPTGVEFISLVDDPAIDVQGFAFSKPSTMKVQFSAVDDKQIIVGPAMIPDKLIYRKDGDYEYNVFFTADTIRKMQQKFSRGNNSKAINVDHTDRMVNGYIQENWIVESQQFDKSKMYGYDLPIGTWFVSVKI
;
A
#
# COMPACT_ATOMS: atom_id res chain seq x y z
N MET A 1 7.45 30.65 0.20
CA MET A 1 7.29 29.27 -0.10
C MET A 1 8.43 28.46 0.35
N ILE A 2 8.09 27.43 0.96
CA ILE A 2 9.11 26.59 1.51
C ILE A 2 9.32 25.35 0.75
N LYS A 3 8.93 25.36 -0.46
CA LYS A 3 9.04 24.18 -1.24
C LYS A 3 10.44 23.73 -1.45
N ASP A 4 11.39 24.62 -1.32
CA ASP A 4 12.77 24.23 -1.53
C ASP A 4 13.40 23.63 -0.30
N LYS A 5 12.66 23.58 0.79
CA LYS A 5 13.16 22.98 2.00
C LYS A 5 13.30 21.48 1.78
N LYS A 6 14.52 21.00 1.95
CA LYS A 6 14.79 19.58 1.79
C LYS A 6 14.51 18.87 3.09
N LEU A 7 13.54 17.98 3.08
CA LEU A 7 13.18 17.21 4.26
C LEU A 7 14.07 15.98 4.41
N PRO A 8 14.30 15.52 5.64
CA PRO A 8 14.97 14.24 5.84
C PRO A 8 14.25 13.12 5.10
N LEU A 9 15.01 12.15 4.65
CA LEU A 9 14.49 11.03 3.87
C LEU A 9 14.92 9.72 4.53
N TYR A 10 13.95 8.85 4.79
CA TYR A 10 14.18 7.57 5.44
C TYR A 10 13.65 6.43 4.59
N GLU A 11 14.48 5.42 4.41
CA GLU A 11 14.03 4.17 3.81
C GLU A 11 13.39 3.32 4.90
N LEU A 12 12.19 2.83 4.64
CA LEU A 12 11.51 1.95 5.58
C LEU A 12 11.73 0.50 5.18
N MET A 13 11.96 -0.32 6.18
CA MET A 13 12.19 -1.75 6.00
C MET A 13 11.28 -2.52 6.94
N ILE A 14 11.11 -3.81 6.70
CA ILE A 14 10.29 -4.65 7.56
C ILE A 14 11.07 -5.86 8.04
N ASN A 15 10.62 -6.43 9.13
CA ASN A 15 11.07 -7.72 9.60
C ASN A 15 10.23 -8.80 8.91
N THR A 16 10.86 -9.76 8.26
CA THR A 16 10.15 -10.80 7.52
C THR A 16 9.69 -11.96 8.38
N ASP A 17 10.06 -11.97 9.66
CA ASP A 17 9.60 -13.00 10.59
C ASP A 17 8.09 -12.88 10.78
N ASP A 18 7.37 -13.97 10.57
CA ASP A 18 5.91 -13.98 10.68
C ASP A 18 5.42 -13.72 12.10
N GLN A 19 6.26 -13.90 13.09
CA GLN A 19 5.91 -13.60 14.49
C GLN A 19 6.03 -12.11 14.80
N ASP A 20 6.72 -11.35 13.97
CA ASP A 20 6.88 -9.91 14.14
C ASP A 20 5.69 -9.19 13.54
N PRO A 21 5.08 -8.22 14.27
CA PRO A 21 3.88 -7.54 13.77
C PRO A 21 4.13 -6.46 12.74
N THR A 22 5.38 -6.19 12.37
CA THR A 22 5.62 -5.16 11.35
C THR A 22 5.12 -5.60 9.98
N GLY A 23 4.79 -4.64 9.14
CA GLY A 23 4.29 -4.88 7.80
C GLY A 23 2.83 -4.47 7.65
N VAL A 24 2.16 -5.05 6.68
CA VAL A 24 0.79 -4.73 6.37
C VAL A 24 -0.13 -5.87 6.81
N GLU A 25 -1.12 -5.56 7.62
CA GLU A 25 -2.09 -6.53 8.07
C GLU A 25 -3.46 -6.30 7.44
N PHE A 26 -3.79 -5.03 7.15
CA PHE A 26 -5.06 -4.66 6.55
C PHE A 26 -4.85 -3.76 5.35
N ILE A 27 -5.79 -3.81 4.42
CA ILE A 27 -5.86 -2.86 3.32
C ILE A 27 -7.13 -2.03 3.53
N SER A 28 -6.97 -0.71 3.51
CA SER A 28 -8.09 0.21 3.69
C SER A 28 -8.46 0.86 2.37
N LEU A 29 -9.73 0.83 2.05
CA LEU A 29 -10.27 1.51 0.88
C LEU A 29 -10.51 2.97 1.25
N VAL A 30 -9.84 3.87 0.57
CA VAL A 30 -9.98 5.30 0.84
C VAL A 30 -10.15 6.07 -0.46
N ASP A 31 -10.84 7.21 -0.36
CA ASP A 31 -11.06 8.05 -1.54
C ASP A 31 -9.82 8.88 -1.87
N ASP A 32 -9.09 9.29 -0.86
CA ASP A 32 -7.90 10.13 -1.06
C ASP A 32 -6.76 9.65 -0.17
N PRO A 33 -5.87 8.81 -0.68
CA PRO A 33 -4.78 8.27 0.11
C PRO A 33 -3.66 9.27 0.37
N ALA A 34 -3.67 10.42 -0.29
CA ALA A 34 -2.58 11.37 -0.20
C ALA A 34 -2.53 12.12 1.13
N ILE A 35 -3.56 12.00 1.95
CA ILE A 35 -3.71 12.85 3.10
C ILE A 35 -3.24 12.23 4.41
N ASP A 36 -2.77 11.01 4.39
CA ASP A 36 -2.34 10.40 5.63
C ASP A 36 -1.06 11.02 6.12
N VAL A 37 -1.18 11.78 7.18
CA VAL A 37 -0.02 12.43 7.79
C VAL A 37 0.22 11.92 9.21
N GLN A 38 -0.50 10.90 9.62
CA GLN A 38 -0.31 10.36 10.95
C GLN A 38 0.99 9.58 11.03
N GLY A 39 1.60 9.59 12.19
CA GLY A 39 2.82 8.85 12.40
C GLY A 39 2.65 7.40 11.99
N PHE A 40 3.64 6.88 11.28
CA PHE A 40 3.60 5.53 10.79
C PHE A 40 4.67 4.71 11.53
N ALA A 41 4.23 3.85 12.41
CA ALA A 41 5.14 3.05 13.21
C ALA A 41 5.21 1.64 12.67
N PHE A 42 6.37 1.24 12.17
CA PHE A 42 6.56 -0.11 11.66
C PHE A 42 6.65 -1.16 12.75
N SER A 43 6.72 -0.74 14.01
CA SER A 43 6.73 -1.67 15.12
C SER A 43 5.35 -2.22 15.44
N LYS A 44 4.31 -1.78 14.73
CA LYS A 44 2.93 -2.22 14.94
C LYS A 44 2.33 -2.66 13.61
N PRO A 45 1.30 -3.54 13.65
CA PRO A 45 0.55 -3.83 12.42
C PRO A 45 -0.01 -2.54 11.85
N SER A 46 0.07 -2.40 10.57
CA SER A 46 -0.38 -1.17 9.92
C SER A 46 -1.40 -1.47 8.84
N THR A 47 -2.20 -0.44 8.55
CA THR A 47 -3.19 -0.48 7.48
C THR A 47 -2.63 0.33 6.31
N MET A 48 -2.71 -0.25 5.14
CA MET A 48 -2.27 0.42 3.93
C MET A 48 -3.46 1.08 3.25
N LYS A 49 -3.28 2.32 2.84
CA LYS A 49 -4.30 3.04 2.10
C LYS A 49 -4.09 2.81 0.61
N VAL A 50 -5.16 2.47 -0.07
CA VAL A 50 -5.12 2.24 -1.51
C VAL A 50 -6.25 3.01 -2.17
N GLN A 51 -5.92 3.77 -3.20
CA GLN A 51 -6.91 4.42 -4.02
C GLN A 51 -7.26 3.48 -5.16
N PHE A 52 -8.53 3.14 -5.27
CA PHE A 52 -9.01 2.13 -6.19
C PHE A 52 -9.80 2.74 -7.35
N SER A 53 -9.73 2.04 -8.49
CA SER A 53 -10.64 2.26 -9.61
C SER A 53 -11.66 1.14 -9.63
N ALA A 54 -12.92 1.49 -9.80
CA ALA A 54 -13.98 0.50 -9.85
C ALA A 54 -14.10 -0.08 -11.26
N VAL A 55 -14.35 -1.39 -11.33
CA VAL A 55 -14.72 -2.07 -12.58
C VAL A 55 -16.14 -2.58 -12.37
N ASP A 56 -17.12 -1.78 -12.77
CA ASP A 56 -18.50 -1.94 -12.37
C ASP A 56 -19.14 -3.27 -12.75
N ASP A 57 -18.94 -3.71 -13.98
CA ASP A 57 -19.59 -4.93 -14.46
C ASP A 57 -19.01 -6.20 -13.81
N LYS A 58 -17.85 -6.10 -13.17
CA LYS A 58 -17.25 -7.25 -12.48
C LYS A 58 -17.34 -7.13 -10.97
N GLN A 59 -17.80 -6.01 -10.48
CA GLN A 59 -17.87 -5.73 -9.04
C GLN A 59 -16.49 -5.89 -8.37
N ILE A 60 -15.47 -5.39 -9.01
CA ILE A 60 -14.13 -5.39 -8.46
C ILE A 60 -13.59 -3.97 -8.37
N ILE A 61 -12.68 -3.80 -7.44
CA ILE A 61 -11.99 -2.53 -7.22
C ILE A 61 -10.49 -2.83 -7.33
N VAL A 62 -9.78 -2.08 -8.15
CA VAL A 62 -8.36 -2.34 -8.41
C VAL A 62 -7.51 -1.11 -8.14
N GLY A 63 -6.27 -1.32 -7.78
CA GLY A 63 -5.33 -0.22 -7.61
C GLY A 63 -3.98 -0.65 -7.04
N PRO A 64 -2.99 0.26 -7.14
CA PRO A 64 -1.68 -0.01 -6.55
C PRO A 64 -1.73 0.15 -5.03
N ALA A 65 -1.24 -0.84 -4.34
CA ALA A 65 -1.14 -0.79 -2.89
C ALA A 65 0.11 -0.04 -2.44
N MET A 66 1.24 -0.32 -3.07
CA MET A 66 2.51 0.38 -2.80
C MET A 66 3.29 0.55 -4.07
N ILE A 67 3.91 1.71 -4.22
CA ILE A 67 4.73 2.04 -5.37
C ILE A 67 6.16 2.24 -4.88
N PRO A 68 7.16 1.57 -5.48
CA PRO A 68 8.53 1.68 -5.01
C PRO A 68 9.09 3.07 -5.21
N ASP A 69 9.90 3.49 -4.26
CA ASP A 69 10.65 4.74 -4.30
C ASP A 69 9.81 6.01 -4.34
N LYS A 70 8.51 5.87 -4.13
CA LYS A 70 7.63 7.03 -4.07
C LYS A 70 7.74 7.66 -2.69
N LEU A 71 8.00 8.96 -2.65
CA LEU A 71 8.13 9.69 -1.39
C LEU A 71 6.77 9.81 -0.72
N ILE A 72 6.72 9.46 0.54
CA ILE A 72 5.53 9.54 1.37
C ILE A 72 5.82 10.52 2.49
N TYR A 73 5.08 11.62 2.51
CA TYR A 73 5.24 12.65 3.52
C TYR A 73 4.73 12.18 4.87
N ARG A 74 5.49 12.46 5.92
CA ARG A 74 5.10 12.16 7.29
C ARG A 74 5.41 13.35 8.18
N LYS A 75 4.61 13.52 9.21
CA LYS A 75 4.79 14.59 10.19
C LYS A 75 4.56 14.02 11.58
N ASP A 76 5.51 14.29 12.47
CA ASP A 76 5.43 13.88 13.86
C ASP A 76 5.65 15.14 14.72
N GLY A 77 4.56 15.70 15.23
CA GLY A 77 4.61 17.01 15.86
C GLY A 77 5.04 18.05 14.84
N ASP A 78 6.15 18.74 15.12
CA ASP A 78 6.71 19.73 14.21
C ASP A 78 7.79 19.13 13.30
N TYR A 79 8.11 17.86 13.46
CA TYR A 79 9.14 17.22 12.67
C TYR A 79 8.52 16.67 11.38
N GLU A 80 9.00 17.17 10.25
CA GLU A 80 8.53 16.76 8.93
C GLU A 80 9.61 15.95 8.23
N TYR A 81 9.20 14.89 7.56
CA TYR A 81 10.15 14.04 6.85
C TYR A 81 9.42 13.25 5.77
N ASN A 82 10.20 12.67 4.87
CA ASN A 82 9.67 11.75 3.86
C ASN A 82 10.18 10.35 4.12
N VAL A 83 9.37 9.38 3.78
CA VAL A 83 9.76 7.97 3.83
C VAL A 83 9.49 7.33 2.48
N PHE A 84 10.13 6.22 2.22
CA PHE A 84 9.91 5.46 1.00
C PHE A 84 10.21 3.98 1.23
N PHE A 85 9.67 3.15 0.35
CA PHE A 85 9.95 1.72 0.34
C PHE A 85 10.64 1.37 -0.96
N THR A 86 11.66 0.53 -0.88
CA THR A 86 12.28 -0.01 -2.08
C THR A 86 11.43 -1.14 -2.65
N ALA A 87 11.66 -1.48 -3.92
CA ALA A 87 10.97 -2.61 -4.54
C ALA A 87 11.19 -3.91 -3.76
N ASP A 88 12.41 -4.11 -3.26
CA ASP A 88 12.72 -5.32 -2.48
C ASP A 88 11.88 -5.39 -1.21
N THR A 89 11.79 -4.29 -0.48
CA THR A 89 10.99 -4.23 0.74
C THR A 89 9.51 -4.45 0.45
N ILE A 90 9.00 -3.84 -0.62
CA ILE A 90 7.60 -4.02 -1.02
C ILE A 90 7.31 -5.49 -1.33
N ARG A 91 8.20 -6.16 -2.04
CA ARG A 91 8.04 -7.59 -2.33
C ARG A 91 7.97 -8.40 -1.03
N LYS A 92 8.84 -8.10 -0.07
CA LYS A 92 8.84 -8.78 1.21
C LYS A 92 7.54 -8.53 1.98
N MET A 93 7.02 -7.31 1.92
CA MET A 93 5.76 -6.97 2.57
C MET A 93 4.59 -7.70 1.92
N GLN A 94 4.57 -7.78 0.59
CA GLN A 94 3.54 -8.49 -0.14
C GLN A 94 3.56 -9.99 0.21
N GLN A 95 4.75 -10.58 0.28
CA GLN A 95 4.89 -11.99 0.64
C GLN A 95 4.44 -12.25 2.06
N LYS A 96 4.81 -11.38 3.00
CA LYS A 96 4.41 -11.52 4.40
C LYS A 96 2.89 -11.39 4.54
N PHE A 97 2.30 -10.43 3.87
CA PHE A 97 0.86 -10.24 3.84
C PHE A 97 0.15 -11.50 3.32
N SER A 98 0.63 -12.05 2.22
CA SER A 98 0.02 -13.23 1.60
C SER A 98 0.18 -14.47 2.49
N ARG A 99 1.34 -14.64 3.14
CA ARG A 99 1.55 -15.75 4.06
C ARG A 99 0.64 -15.66 5.27
N GLY A 100 0.29 -14.45 5.67
CA GLY A 100 -0.57 -14.21 6.83
C GLY A 100 -2.04 -14.52 6.59
N ASN A 101 -2.42 -14.93 5.39
CA ASN A 101 -3.80 -15.27 5.06
C ASN A 101 -4.77 -14.10 5.26
N ASN A 102 -4.36 -12.93 4.80
CA ASN A 102 -5.08 -11.68 5.06
C ASN A 102 -6.02 -11.27 3.92
N SER A 103 -6.48 -12.21 3.10
CA SER A 103 -7.28 -11.87 1.93
C SER A 103 -8.61 -11.16 2.25
N LYS A 104 -9.10 -11.32 3.47
CA LYS A 104 -10.35 -10.67 3.89
C LYS A 104 -10.11 -9.49 4.82
N ALA A 105 -8.87 -9.09 5.03
CA ALA A 105 -8.54 -8.00 5.93
C ALA A 105 -8.65 -6.65 5.23
N ILE A 106 -9.86 -6.25 4.93
CA ILE A 106 -10.17 -5.01 4.21
C ILE A 106 -11.13 -4.17 5.07
N ASN A 107 -10.77 -2.93 5.32
CA ASN A 107 -11.64 -2.02 6.06
C ASN A 107 -11.89 -0.76 5.24
N VAL A 108 -12.74 0.11 5.78
CA VAL A 108 -13.09 1.38 5.13
C VAL A 108 -12.53 2.51 5.99
N ASP A 109 -11.73 3.40 5.37
CA ASP A 109 -11.22 4.62 5.99
C ASP A 109 -10.57 4.40 7.35
N HIS A 110 -9.80 3.32 7.49
CA HIS A 110 -9.11 2.98 8.74
C HIS A 110 -10.04 2.78 9.93
N THR A 111 -11.30 2.42 9.67
CA THR A 111 -12.25 2.13 10.74
C THR A 111 -12.25 0.64 11.05
N ASP A 112 -12.96 0.25 12.11
CA ASP A 112 -13.17 -1.16 12.41
C ASP A 112 -14.19 -1.79 11.47
N ARG A 113 -14.76 -1.00 10.57
CA ARG A 113 -15.76 -1.47 9.65
C ARG A 113 -15.11 -2.24 8.51
N MET A 114 -15.34 -3.53 8.48
CA MET A 114 -14.79 -4.40 7.45
C MET A 114 -15.67 -4.40 6.22
N VAL A 115 -15.04 -4.52 5.06
CA VAL A 115 -15.72 -4.62 3.79
C VAL A 115 -16.14 -6.08 3.58
N ASN A 116 -17.37 -6.29 3.10
CA ASN A 116 -17.83 -7.61 2.75
C ASN A 116 -17.26 -7.98 1.37
N GLY A 117 -16.03 -8.43 1.37
CA GLY A 117 -15.34 -8.75 0.15
C GLY A 117 -14.00 -9.41 0.45
N TYR A 118 -13.22 -9.61 -0.58
CA TYR A 118 -11.92 -10.24 -0.42
C TYR A 118 -10.95 -9.80 -1.51
N ILE A 119 -9.66 -9.91 -1.22
CA ILE A 119 -8.63 -9.68 -2.22
C ILE A 119 -8.60 -10.91 -3.10
N GLN A 120 -9.04 -10.77 -4.34
CA GLN A 120 -9.05 -11.89 -5.26
C GLN A 120 -7.71 -12.09 -5.97
N GLU A 121 -6.98 -11.00 -6.15
CA GLU A 121 -5.65 -11.05 -6.76
C GLU A 121 -4.77 -10.00 -6.11
N ASN A 122 -3.51 -10.33 -5.94
CA ASN A 122 -2.49 -9.34 -5.63
C ASN A 122 -1.18 -9.84 -6.21
N TRP A 123 -0.38 -8.93 -6.73
CA TRP A 123 0.88 -9.30 -7.36
C TRP A 123 1.84 -8.13 -7.37
N ILE A 124 3.10 -8.44 -7.66
CA ILE A 124 4.13 -7.43 -7.88
C ILE A 124 4.28 -7.25 -9.39
N VAL A 125 4.28 -6.01 -9.83
CA VAL A 125 4.50 -5.68 -11.24
C VAL A 125 5.92 -6.08 -11.61
N GLU A 126 6.05 -6.97 -12.58
CA GLU A 126 7.35 -7.47 -13.03
C GLU A 126 7.72 -6.97 -14.42
N SER A 127 6.75 -6.42 -15.15
CA SER A 127 6.95 -5.89 -16.49
C SER A 127 6.10 -4.63 -16.66
N GLN A 128 6.72 -3.53 -17.03
CA GLN A 128 5.97 -2.30 -17.29
C GLN A 128 5.12 -2.42 -18.56
N GLN A 129 5.55 -3.24 -19.50
CA GLN A 129 4.91 -3.36 -20.79
C GLN A 129 3.74 -4.33 -20.80
N PHE A 130 3.86 -5.43 -20.07
CA PHE A 130 2.90 -6.52 -20.18
C PHE A 130 2.10 -6.79 -18.90
N ASP A 131 2.26 -5.94 -17.89
CA ASP A 131 1.56 -6.20 -16.64
C ASP A 131 0.06 -6.10 -16.77
N LYS A 132 -0.66 -6.95 -16.05
CA LYS A 132 -2.11 -6.98 -16.06
C LYS A 132 -2.74 -5.65 -15.63
N SER A 133 -2.06 -4.87 -14.80
CA SER A 133 -2.56 -3.58 -14.35
C SER A 133 -2.83 -2.62 -15.53
N LYS A 134 -2.16 -2.80 -16.65
CA LYS A 134 -2.39 -1.98 -17.82
C LYS A 134 -3.79 -2.15 -18.40
N MET A 135 -4.40 -3.31 -18.19
CA MET A 135 -5.79 -3.55 -18.61
C MET A 135 -6.76 -2.61 -17.90
N TYR A 136 -6.37 -2.10 -16.75
CA TYR A 136 -7.18 -1.19 -15.97
C TYR A 136 -6.75 0.28 -16.11
N GLY A 137 -5.85 0.56 -17.05
CA GLY A 137 -5.42 1.92 -17.32
C GLY A 137 -4.23 2.41 -16.53
N TYR A 138 -3.55 1.54 -15.82
CA TYR A 138 -2.39 1.92 -15.02
C TYR A 138 -1.08 1.75 -15.79
N ASP A 139 -0.11 2.58 -15.46
CA ASP A 139 1.25 2.49 -15.98
C ASP A 139 2.19 2.61 -14.77
N LEU A 140 2.54 1.48 -14.21
CA LEU A 140 3.20 1.43 -12.91
C LEU A 140 4.62 0.90 -13.03
N PRO A 141 5.54 1.38 -12.18
CA PRO A 141 6.92 0.89 -12.23
C PRO A 141 7.02 -0.55 -11.75
N ILE A 142 8.07 -1.22 -12.20
CA ILE A 142 8.40 -2.56 -11.75
C ILE A 142 8.61 -2.52 -10.24
N GLY A 143 8.05 -3.47 -9.52
CA GLY A 143 8.13 -3.53 -8.07
C GLY A 143 6.89 -3.01 -7.37
N THR A 144 5.92 -2.46 -8.10
CA THR A 144 4.66 -2.01 -7.52
C THR A 144 3.83 -3.21 -7.06
N TRP A 145 3.24 -3.10 -5.89
CA TRP A 145 2.29 -4.09 -5.38
C TRP A 145 0.89 -3.66 -5.79
N PHE A 146 0.24 -4.47 -6.59
CA PHE A 146 -1.10 -4.18 -7.12
C PHE A 146 -2.11 -5.16 -6.55
N VAL A 147 -3.31 -4.67 -6.28
CA VAL A 147 -4.36 -5.50 -5.69
C VAL A 147 -5.67 -5.35 -6.45
N SER A 148 -6.46 -6.41 -6.42
CA SER A 148 -7.80 -6.45 -6.96
C SER A 148 -8.73 -7.03 -5.89
N VAL A 149 -9.77 -6.28 -5.53
CA VAL A 149 -10.69 -6.63 -4.47
C VAL A 149 -12.06 -6.96 -5.08
N LYS A 150 -12.59 -8.12 -4.77
CA LYS A 150 -13.93 -8.52 -5.17
C LYS A 150 -14.91 -8.17 -4.06
N ILE A 151 -15.98 -7.49 -4.41
CA ILE A 151 -17.01 -7.08 -3.45
C ILE A 151 -18.29 -7.89 -3.66
#